data_25a19171b952980f9d048fb433b9fd71
#
_entry.id   25a19171b952980f9d048fb433b9fd71
#
_cell.length_a   1.000
_cell.length_b   1.000
_cell.length_c   1.000
_cell.angle_alpha   90.00
_cell.angle_beta   90.00
_cell.angle_gamma   90.00
#
_symmetry.space_group_name_H-M   'P 1'
#
loop_
_entity.id
_entity.type
_entity.pdbx_description
1 polymer ?
#
loop_
_entity_poly.entity_id
_entity_poly.type
_entity_poly.pdbx_seq_one_letter_code
_entity_poly.pdbx_strand_id
1 'polypeptide(L)'
;MKKFDYLIVGAGLYGATFAYEASKKGKKCLVIDRRNHIGGNIYCEKINDINVHKYGAHIFHTSDKKIWDYVNQFVEFNNYVNSPIANYKGE
;
A
#
# COMPACT_ATOMS: atom_id res chain seq x y z
N MET A 1 18.63 3.53 25.73
CA MET A 1 18.15 4.31 24.57
C MET A 1 18.09 3.43 23.34
N LYS A 2 16.93 3.40 22.68
CA LYS A 2 16.80 2.63 21.44
C LYS A 2 17.41 3.40 20.28
N LYS A 3 18.23 2.73 19.50
CA LYS A 3 18.83 3.30 18.30
C LYS A 3 18.17 2.70 17.06
N PHE A 4 17.90 3.55 16.09
CA PHE A 4 17.36 3.15 14.78
C PHE A 4 18.36 3.50 13.70
N ASP A 5 18.44 2.65 12.69
CA ASP A 5 19.29 2.91 11.53
C ASP A 5 18.63 3.88 10.55
N TYR A 6 17.29 3.84 10.45
CA TYR A 6 16.53 4.67 9.53
C TYR A 6 15.29 5.22 10.19
N LEU A 7 15.00 6.47 9.90
CA LEU A 7 13.71 7.10 10.19
C LEU A 7 12.95 7.20 8.87
N ILE A 8 11.79 6.55 8.79
CA ILE A 8 10.97 6.54 7.59
C ILE A 8 9.74 7.37 7.84
N VAL A 9 9.57 8.44 7.08
CA VAL A 9 8.41 9.31 7.18
C VAL A 9 7.40 8.89 6.12
N GLY A 10 6.28 8.38 6.59
CA GLY A 10 5.22 7.86 5.72
C GLY A 10 5.16 6.34 5.74
N ALA A 11 4.01 5.81 6.16
CA ALA A 11 3.75 4.37 6.25
C ALA A 11 2.94 3.87 5.04
N GLY A 12 3.17 4.46 3.87
CA GLY A 12 2.61 4.01 2.62
C GLY A 12 3.39 2.84 2.04
N LEU A 13 3.06 2.47 0.81
CA LEU A 13 3.66 1.30 0.17
C LEU A 13 5.18 1.42 0.03
N TYR A 14 5.67 2.60 -0.36
CA TYR A 14 7.10 2.82 -0.53
C TYR A 14 7.86 2.69 0.80
N GLY A 15 7.40 3.39 1.83
CA GLY A 15 8.06 3.36 3.14
C GLY A 15 8.01 1.99 3.78
N ALA A 16 6.88 1.30 3.68
CA ALA A 16 6.72 -0.05 4.21
C ALA A 16 7.63 -1.05 3.50
N THR A 17 7.77 -0.95 2.17
CA THR A 17 8.66 -1.82 1.40
C THR A 17 10.11 -1.58 1.78
N PHE A 18 10.51 -0.31 1.93
CA PHE A 18 11.87 0.01 2.37
C PHE A 18 12.15 -0.58 3.75
N ALA A 19 11.22 -0.40 4.70
CA ALA A 19 11.38 -0.92 6.05
C ALA A 19 11.50 -2.44 6.06
N TYR A 20 10.68 -3.12 5.26
CA TYR A 20 10.70 -4.57 5.16
C TYR A 20 12.06 -5.06 4.63
N GLU A 21 12.55 -4.46 3.54
CA GLU A 21 13.82 -4.87 2.95
C GLU A 21 15.01 -4.53 3.85
N ALA A 22 14.97 -3.40 4.53
CA ALA A 22 16.01 -3.03 5.49
C ALA A 22 16.02 -3.98 6.70
N SER A 23 14.84 -4.37 7.18
CA SER A 23 14.71 -5.31 8.29
C SER A 23 15.32 -6.67 7.94
N LYS A 24 15.16 -7.14 6.71
CA LYS A 24 15.77 -8.38 6.24
C LYS A 24 17.30 -8.34 6.29
N LYS A 25 17.88 -7.15 6.26
CA LYS A 25 19.33 -6.92 6.35
C LYS A 25 19.76 -6.59 7.78
N GLY A 26 18.91 -6.80 8.76
CA GLY A 26 19.22 -6.56 10.17
C GLY A 26 19.20 -5.11 10.58
N LYS A 27 18.64 -4.21 9.77
CA LYS A 27 18.53 -2.80 10.11
C LYS A 27 17.26 -2.52 10.90
N LYS A 28 17.35 -1.56 11.81
CA LYS A 28 16.20 -1.14 12.61
C LYS A 28 15.61 0.13 12.04
N CYS A 29 14.31 0.11 11.78
CA CYS A 29 13.60 1.24 11.21
C CYS A 29 12.54 1.75 12.17
N LEU A 30 12.43 3.07 12.26
CA LEU A 30 11.30 3.73 12.90
C LEU A 30 10.46 4.35 11.80
N VAL A 31 9.21 3.91 11.69
CA VAL A 31 8.27 4.43 10.70
C VAL A 31 7.25 5.32 11.39
N ILE A 32 7.12 6.53 10.91
CA ILE A 32 6.13 7.48 11.43
C ILE A 32 5.20 7.93 10.33
N ASP A 33 3.96 8.25 10.68
CA ASP A 33 2.98 8.77 9.74
C ASP A 33 2.08 9.76 10.47
N ARG A 34 1.66 10.80 9.78
CA ARG A 34 0.71 11.76 10.35
C ARG A 34 -0.73 11.26 10.30
N ARG A 35 -1.03 10.27 9.44
CA ARG A 35 -2.35 9.62 9.40
C ARG A 35 -2.47 8.63 10.55
N ASN A 36 -3.70 8.36 10.97
CA ASN A 36 -3.97 7.43 12.06
C ASN A 36 -4.04 5.97 11.62
N HIS A 37 -3.53 5.65 10.44
CA HIS A 37 -3.47 4.30 9.90
C HIS A 37 -2.23 4.14 9.03
N ILE A 38 -1.87 2.90 8.73
CA ILE A 38 -0.83 2.58 7.77
C ILE A 38 -1.44 2.41 6.37
N GLY A 39 -0.59 2.22 5.36
CA GLY A 39 -1.01 1.93 3.99
C GLY A 39 -0.99 3.12 3.06
N GLY A 40 -0.97 4.34 3.59
CA GLY A 40 -0.90 5.53 2.73
C GLY A 40 -2.09 5.62 1.78
N ASN A 41 -1.81 5.96 0.54
CA ASN A 41 -2.85 6.16 -0.47
C ASN A 41 -3.55 4.87 -0.91
N ILE A 42 -2.99 3.70 -0.60
CA ILE A 42 -3.64 2.42 -0.93
C ILE A 42 -4.51 1.90 0.21
N TYR A 43 -4.66 2.70 1.27
CA TYR A 43 -5.47 2.30 2.41
C TYR A 43 -6.94 2.19 2.01
N CYS A 44 -7.55 1.08 2.42
CA CYS A 44 -8.97 0.82 2.21
C CYS A 44 -9.67 0.62 3.55
N GLU A 45 -10.93 0.99 3.60
CA GLU A 45 -11.80 0.74 4.74
C GLU A 45 -13.00 -0.10 4.28
N LYS A 46 -13.46 -0.97 5.16
CA LYS A 46 -14.69 -1.71 4.91
C LYS A 46 -15.82 -1.01 5.63
N ILE A 47 -16.73 -0.41 4.87
CA ILE A 47 -17.88 0.33 5.39
C ILE A 47 -19.15 -0.34 4.87
N ASN A 48 -20.02 -0.81 5.77
CA ASN A 48 -21.25 -1.53 5.40
C ASN A 48 -20.99 -2.66 4.41
N ASP A 49 -19.95 -3.46 4.67
CA ASP A 49 -19.48 -4.56 3.83
C ASP A 49 -19.00 -4.14 2.43
N ILE A 50 -18.76 -2.87 2.23
CA ILE A 50 -18.21 -2.34 0.98
C ILE A 50 -16.76 -1.93 1.20
N ASN A 51 -15.87 -2.38 0.32
CA ASN A 51 -14.47 -1.96 0.34
C ASN A 51 -14.36 -0.55 -0.26
N VAL A 52 -13.94 0.40 0.57
CA VAL A 52 -13.83 1.81 0.16
C VAL A 52 -12.36 2.17 -0.02
N HIS A 53 -11.99 2.62 -1.21
CA HIS A 53 -10.68 3.18 -1.50
C HIS A 53 -10.68 4.65 -1.05
N LYS A 54 -10.20 4.89 0.17
CA LYS A 54 -10.36 6.18 0.84
C LYS A 54 -9.70 7.35 0.10
N TYR A 55 -8.60 7.10 -0.57
CA TYR A 55 -7.79 8.14 -1.23
C TYR A 55 -7.78 8.03 -2.74
N GLY A 56 -8.75 7.35 -3.29
CA GLY A 56 -8.90 7.14 -4.72
C GLY A 56 -8.74 5.68 -5.10
N ALA A 57 -9.38 5.30 -6.20
CA ALA A 57 -9.33 3.94 -6.70
C ALA A 57 -7.89 3.56 -7.04
N HIS A 58 -7.51 2.35 -6.65
CA HIS A 58 -6.20 1.82 -6.97
C HIS A 58 -6.31 0.34 -7.30
N ILE A 59 -5.55 -0.08 -8.30
CA ILE A 59 -5.39 -1.48 -8.66
C ILE A 59 -3.89 -1.72 -8.83
N PHE A 60 -3.48 -2.95 -8.59
CA PHE A 60 -2.10 -3.33 -8.87
C PHE A 60 -2.00 -3.85 -10.30
N HIS A 61 -1.04 -3.32 -11.05
CA HIS A 61 -0.78 -3.73 -12.42
C HIS A 61 0.72 -3.72 -12.68
N THR A 62 1.24 -4.80 -13.23
CA THR A 62 2.63 -4.86 -13.66
C THR A 62 2.80 -5.93 -14.73
N SER A 63 3.72 -5.70 -15.64
CA SER A 63 4.19 -6.70 -16.59
C SER A 63 5.54 -7.30 -16.18
N ASP A 64 6.12 -6.85 -15.07
CA ASP A 64 7.39 -7.33 -14.55
C ASP A 64 7.16 -8.52 -13.61
N LYS A 65 7.67 -9.69 -14.02
CA LYS A 65 7.49 -10.91 -13.24
C LYS A 65 8.14 -10.82 -11.85
N LYS A 66 9.26 -10.12 -11.73
CA LYS A 66 9.94 -9.99 -10.42
C LYS A 66 9.09 -9.22 -9.44
N ILE A 67 8.43 -8.15 -9.90
CA ILE A 67 7.54 -7.35 -9.06
C ILE A 67 6.29 -8.16 -8.72
N TRP A 68 5.72 -8.85 -9.69
CA TRP A 68 4.55 -9.71 -9.47
C TRP A 68 4.84 -10.79 -8.42
N ASP A 69 5.96 -11.48 -8.57
CA ASP A 69 6.36 -12.53 -7.61
C ASP A 69 6.62 -11.94 -6.22
N TYR A 70 7.19 -10.74 -6.16
CA TYR A 70 7.48 -10.08 -4.91
C TYR A 70 6.20 -9.75 -4.13
N VAL A 71 5.22 -9.12 -4.77
CA VAL A 71 3.99 -8.73 -4.07
C VAL A 71 3.11 -9.92 -3.72
N ASN A 72 3.19 -11.00 -4.48
CA ASN A 72 2.43 -12.22 -4.19
C ASN A 72 2.92 -12.96 -2.93
N GLN A 73 4.07 -12.61 -2.38
CA GLN A 73 4.52 -13.11 -1.09
C GLN A 73 3.64 -12.61 0.06
N PHE A 74 2.98 -11.48 -0.12
CA PHE A 74 2.27 -10.80 0.96
C PHE A 74 0.76 -10.91 0.83
N VAL A 75 0.25 -10.93 -0.38
CA VAL A 75 -1.20 -10.91 -0.64
C VAL A 75 -1.55 -11.84 -1.78
N GLU A 76 -2.78 -12.31 -1.76
CA GLU A 76 -3.40 -12.98 -2.89
C GLU A 76 -4.32 -11.98 -3.59
N PHE A 77 -4.09 -11.79 -4.89
CA PHE A 77 -4.87 -10.84 -5.68
C PHE A 77 -6.10 -11.51 -6.24
N ASN A 78 -7.22 -10.80 -6.20
CA ASN A 78 -8.40 -11.22 -6.93
C ASN A 78 -8.27 -10.78 -8.40
N ASN A 79 -9.10 -11.34 -9.26
CA ASN A 79 -9.07 -11.01 -10.69
C ASN A 79 -10.07 -9.88 -11.02
N TYR A 80 -10.04 -8.82 -10.21
CA TYR A 80 -10.94 -7.70 -10.39
C TYR A 80 -10.65 -6.99 -11.70
N VAL A 81 -11.70 -6.76 -12.48
CA VAL A 81 -11.62 -5.98 -13.70
C VAL A 81 -12.12 -4.57 -13.39
N ASN A 82 -11.24 -3.58 -13.56
CA ASN A 82 -11.58 -2.20 -13.29
C ASN A 82 -12.20 -1.57 -14.55
N SER A 83 -13.48 -1.23 -14.46
CA SER A 83 -14.23 -0.61 -15.54
C SER A 83 -14.92 0.65 -15.05
N PRO A 84 -14.15 1.75 -14.86
CA PRO A 84 -14.73 2.97 -14.34
C PRO A 84 -15.67 3.62 -15.33
N ILE A 85 -16.71 4.23 -14.80
CA ILE A 85 -17.69 4.99 -15.57
C ILE A 85 -17.60 6.45 -15.15
N ALA A 86 -17.41 7.33 -16.14
CA ALA A 86 -17.43 8.77 -15.90
C ALA A 86 -18.86 9.27 -16.00
N ASN A 87 -19.30 10.02 -14.99
CA ASN A 87 -20.60 10.69 -14.99
C ASN A 87 -20.35 12.19 -15.00
N TYR A 88 -20.72 12.84 -16.12
CA TYR A 88 -20.55 14.28 -16.26
C TYR A 88 -21.92 14.90 -16.52
N LYS A 89 -22.40 15.73 -15.59
CA LYS A 89 -23.69 16.42 -15.66
C LYS A 89 -24.87 15.48 -15.93
N GLY A 90 -24.81 14.27 -15.38
CA GLY A 90 -25.88 13.29 -15.54
C GLY A 90 -25.87 12.52 -16.87
N GLU A 91 -24.81 12.64 -17.63
CA GLU A 91 -24.65 11.92 -18.91
C GLU A 91 -23.70 10.74 -18.78
#